data_095880f4861fd9692492b12768e3ae66
#
_entry.id   095880f4861fd9692492b12768e3ae66
#
_cell.length_a   1.000
_cell.length_b   1.000
_cell.length_c   1.000
_cell.angle_alpha   90.00
_cell.angle_beta   90.00
_cell.angle_gamma   90.00
#
_symmetry.space_group_name_H-M   'P 1'
#
loop_
_entity.id
_entity.type
_entity.pdbx_description
1 polymer ?
#
loop_
_entity_poly.entity_id
_entity_poly.type
_entity_poly.pdbx_seq_one_letter_code
_entity_poly.pdbx_strand_id
1 'polypeptide(L)'
;MKQVWQIDPEFRRMSVPLSPEEENRLENSLLREGCREPIAVWHGCILDGHKRYEICNYEEMDYKTVEMNFVSREDAIIWICKKRVKESSANKTIYKYLVGKWYNAEKTRIHAKQKEKRRKSLDLAIKQKGE
;
A
#
# COMPACT_ATOMS: atom_id res chain seq x y z
N MET A 1 -16.46 13.27 -15.06
CA MET A 1 -15.03 13.52 -14.72
C MET A 1 -14.47 12.32 -13.98
N LYS A 2 -13.29 11.87 -14.37
CA LYS A 2 -12.60 10.80 -13.66
C LYS A 2 -12.08 11.34 -12.33
N GLN A 3 -12.18 10.53 -11.29
CA GLN A 3 -11.64 10.86 -9.97
C GLN A 3 -10.12 10.95 -10.02
N VAL A 4 -9.56 11.98 -9.41
CA VAL A 4 -8.11 12.13 -9.26
C VAL A 4 -7.70 11.51 -7.93
N TRP A 5 -6.85 10.49 -7.98
CA TRP A 5 -6.34 9.83 -6.79
C TRP A 5 -5.03 10.49 -6.35
N GLN A 6 -4.82 10.55 -5.05
CA GLN A 6 -3.59 11.12 -4.52
C GLN A 6 -2.46 10.09 -4.58
N ILE A 7 -1.24 10.60 -4.77
CA ILE A 7 -0.03 9.78 -4.79
C ILE A 7 0.71 10.03 -3.48
N ASP A 8 0.73 9.02 -2.61
CA ASP A 8 1.50 9.07 -1.38
C ASP A 8 2.94 8.67 -1.69
N PRO A 9 3.93 9.53 -1.42
CA PRO A 9 5.33 9.24 -1.78
C PRO A 9 5.86 7.95 -1.15
N GLU A 10 5.47 7.65 0.08
CA GLU A 10 5.92 6.43 0.75
C GLU A 10 5.36 5.18 0.08
N PHE A 11 4.06 5.18 -0.24
CA PHE A 11 3.43 4.05 -0.93
C PHE A 11 4.02 3.88 -2.33
N ARG A 12 4.25 4.98 -3.04
CA ARG A 12 4.86 4.93 -4.38
C ARG A 12 6.27 4.34 -4.35
N ARG A 13 7.09 4.70 -3.35
CA ARG A 13 8.46 4.18 -3.22
C ARG A 13 8.52 2.67 -3.02
N MET A 14 7.45 2.08 -2.51
CA MET A 14 7.39 0.63 -2.31
C MET A 14 7.08 -0.13 -3.60
N SER A 15 6.79 0.56 -4.69
CA SER A 15 6.61 -0.07 -6.00
C SER A 15 7.96 -0.52 -6.56
N VAL A 16 7.98 -1.73 -7.15
CA VAL A 16 9.19 -2.22 -7.80
C VAL A 16 9.41 -1.44 -9.10
N PRO A 17 10.59 -0.82 -9.31
CA PRO A 17 10.85 -0.08 -10.53
C PRO A 17 10.78 -0.98 -11.76
N LEU A 18 10.22 -0.48 -12.85
CA LEU A 18 10.14 -1.19 -14.12
C LEU A 18 11.25 -0.69 -15.06
N SER A 19 11.85 -1.60 -15.81
CA SER A 19 12.74 -1.23 -16.90
C SER A 19 11.94 -0.62 -18.04
N PRO A 20 12.59 0.14 -18.98
CA PRO A 20 11.88 0.66 -20.14
C PRO A 20 11.16 -0.42 -20.95
N GLU A 21 11.74 -1.61 -21.08
CA GLU A 21 11.12 -2.75 -21.78
C GLU A 21 9.88 -3.25 -21.03
N GLU A 22 9.96 -3.33 -19.71
CA GLU A 22 8.83 -3.74 -18.89
C GLU A 22 7.70 -2.71 -18.93
N GLU A 23 8.03 -1.41 -18.92
CA GLU A 23 7.04 -0.34 -19.08
C GLU A 23 6.33 -0.43 -20.42
N ASN A 24 7.10 -0.66 -21.51
CA ASN A 24 6.53 -0.81 -22.85
C ASN A 24 5.59 -2.01 -22.93
N ARG A 25 5.98 -3.13 -22.33
CA ARG A 25 5.14 -4.34 -22.30
C ARG A 25 3.84 -4.09 -21.53
N LEU A 26 3.93 -3.39 -20.41
CA LEU A 26 2.76 -3.06 -19.61
C LEU A 26 1.82 -2.14 -20.39
N GLU A 27 2.35 -1.08 -21.00
CA GLU A 27 1.56 -0.15 -21.81
C GLU A 27 0.88 -0.86 -22.97
N ASN A 28 1.61 -1.69 -23.71
CA ASN A 28 1.08 -2.45 -24.84
C ASN A 28 -0.03 -3.41 -24.38
N SER A 29 0.17 -4.07 -23.24
CA SER A 29 -0.83 -4.96 -22.66
C SER A 29 -2.10 -4.22 -22.27
N LEU A 30 -1.97 -3.04 -21.65
CA LEU A 30 -3.12 -2.22 -21.28
C LEU A 30 -3.88 -1.72 -22.51
N LEU A 31 -3.16 -1.25 -23.53
CA LEU A 31 -3.78 -0.78 -24.77
C LEU A 31 -4.51 -1.89 -25.51
N ARG A 32 -3.98 -3.11 -25.48
CA ARG A 32 -4.56 -4.26 -26.19
C ARG A 32 -5.72 -4.89 -25.43
N GLU A 33 -5.62 -5.03 -24.13
CA GLU A 33 -6.55 -5.79 -23.32
C GLU A 33 -7.37 -4.96 -22.33
N GLY A 34 -7.04 -3.68 -22.18
CA GLY A 34 -7.62 -2.84 -21.14
C GLY A 34 -7.00 -3.09 -19.79
N CYS A 35 -7.38 -2.28 -18.81
CA CYS A 35 -6.90 -2.42 -17.44
C CYS A 35 -7.81 -3.39 -16.68
N ARG A 36 -7.40 -4.66 -16.64
CA ARG A 36 -8.18 -5.74 -16.02
C ARG A 36 -8.04 -5.79 -14.51
N GLU A 37 -6.83 -5.56 -14.01
CA GLU A 37 -6.57 -5.59 -12.57
C GLU A 37 -7.00 -4.27 -11.94
N PRO A 38 -7.79 -4.32 -10.85
CA PRO A 38 -8.19 -3.10 -10.17
C PRO A 38 -7.00 -2.43 -9.50
N ILE A 39 -7.09 -1.10 -9.39
CA ILE A 39 -6.11 -0.30 -8.65
C ILE A 39 -6.56 -0.26 -7.20
N ALA A 40 -5.68 -0.68 -6.28
CA ALA A 40 -6.00 -0.68 -4.86
C ALA A 40 -5.80 0.72 -4.29
N VAL A 41 -6.83 1.21 -3.60
CA VAL A 41 -6.85 2.58 -3.03
C VAL A 41 -7.24 2.52 -1.55
N TRP A 42 -6.81 3.52 -0.80
CA TRP A 42 -7.12 3.67 0.61
C TRP A 42 -7.02 5.15 0.99
N HIS A 43 -8.08 5.68 1.63
CA HIS A 43 -8.15 7.09 2.04
C HIS A 43 -7.79 8.07 0.90
N GLY A 44 -8.29 7.80 -0.31
CA GLY A 44 -8.06 8.66 -1.46
C GLY A 44 -6.68 8.52 -2.11
N CYS A 45 -5.82 7.63 -1.59
CA CYS A 45 -4.47 7.41 -2.10
C CYS A 45 -4.36 6.05 -2.78
N ILE A 46 -3.49 5.97 -3.78
CA ILE A 46 -3.18 4.71 -4.46
C ILE A 46 -2.21 3.90 -3.59
N LEU A 47 -2.53 2.63 -3.34
CA LEU A 47 -1.66 1.68 -2.66
C LEU A 47 -0.89 0.82 -3.64
N ASP A 48 -1.57 0.32 -4.67
CA ASP A 48 -1.00 -0.57 -5.67
C ASP A 48 -1.57 -0.22 -7.03
N GLY A 49 -0.72 -0.26 -8.05
CA GLY A 49 -1.10 0.06 -9.41
C GLY A 49 -0.75 1.48 -9.83
N HIS A 50 0.25 2.10 -9.20
CA HIS A 50 0.68 3.46 -9.56
C HIS A 50 1.00 3.60 -11.04
N LYS A 51 1.74 2.65 -11.62
CA LYS A 51 2.12 2.70 -13.03
C LYS A 51 0.91 2.50 -13.95
N ARG A 52 0.03 1.59 -13.60
CA ARG A 52 -1.23 1.38 -14.35
C ARG A 52 -2.08 2.64 -14.31
N TYR A 53 -2.17 3.29 -13.17
CA TYR A 53 -2.89 4.55 -13.01
C TYR A 53 -2.31 5.65 -13.92
N GLU A 54 -0.99 5.79 -13.93
CA GLU A 54 -0.30 6.78 -14.78
C GLU A 54 -0.59 6.52 -16.26
N ILE A 55 -0.46 5.28 -16.71
CA ILE A 55 -0.70 4.91 -18.11
C ILE A 55 -2.16 5.11 -18.50
N CYS A 56 -3.08 4.67 -17.65
CA CYS A 56 -4.51 4.81 -17.92
C CYS A 56 -4.92 6.27 -18.03
N ASN A 57 -4.37 7.14 -17.19
CA ASN A 57 -4.62 8.58 -17.30
C ASN A 57 -4.05 9.17 -18.59
N TYR A 58 -2.81 8.82 -18.93
CA TYR A 58 -2.15 9.31 -20.14
C TYR A 58 -2.89 8.89 -21.41
N GLU A 59 -3.31 7.62 -21.46
CA GLU A 59 -4.02 7.04 -22.62
C GLU A 59 -5.54 7.23 -22.56
N GLU A 60 -6.03 7.94 -21.55
CA GLU A 60 -7.48 8.18 -21.35
C GLU A 60 -8.30 6.88 -21.29
N MET A 61 -7.76 5.87 -20.60
CA MET A 61 -8.38 4.56 -20.45
C MET A 61 -9.14 4.45 -19.15
N ASP A 62 -10.21 3.66 -19.18
CA ASP A 62 -10.97 3.33 -17.97
C ASP A 62 -10.22 2.29 -17.13
N TYR A 63 -10.41 2.36 -15.81
CA TYR A 63 -9.89 1.41 -14.86
C TYR A 63 -10.87 1.28 -13.69
N LYS A 64 -10.77 0.16 -12.99
CA LYS A 64 -11.54 -0.10 -11.77
C LYS A 64 -10.66 0.11 -10.55
N THR A 65 -11.27 0.52 -9.45
CA THR A 65 -10.58 0.64 -8.17
C THR A 65 -11.19 -0.31 -7.16
N VAL A 66 -10.40 -0.73 -6.18
CA VAL A 66 -10.87 -1.46 -5.01
C VAL A 66 -10.45 -0.71 -3.76
N GLU A 67 -11.43 -0.34 -2.93
CA GLU A 67 -11.18 0.33 -1.67
C GLU A 67 -10.75 -0.69 -0.63
N MET A 68 -9.59 -0.46 -0.02
CA MET A 68 -9.06 -1.35 1.01
C MET A 68 -9.48 -0.87 2.39
N ASN A 69 -9.77 -1.81 3.28
CA ASN A 69 -10.23 -1.53 4.65
C ASN A 69 -9.10 -1.77 5.65
N PHE A 70 -8.19 -0.82 5.76
CA PHE A 70 -7.13 -0.87 6.77
C PHE A 70 -7.45 0.07 7.93
N VAL A 71 -7.16 -0.39 9.14
CA VAL A 71 -7.37 0.39 10.36
C VAL A 71 -6.28 1.45 10.51
N SER A 72 -5.07 1.15 10.07
CA SER A 72 -3.92 2.04 10.25
C SER A 72 -3.06 2.09 8.99
N ARG A 73 -2.20 3.11 8.93
CA ARG A 73 -1.20 3.24 7.87
C ARG A 73 -0.23 2.06 7.87
N GLU A 74 0.14 1.58 9.05
CA GLU A 74 1.03 0.42 9.21
C GLU A 74 0.43 -0.83 8.57
N ASP A 75 -0.87 -1.04 8.71
CA ASP A 75 -1.56 -2.17 8.07
C ASP A 75 -1.48 -2.07 6.54
N ALA A 76 -1.64 -0.87 6.00
CA ALA A 76 -1.50 -0.63 4.56
C ALA A 76 -0.07 -0.92 4.09
N ILE A 77 0.94 -0.45 4.83
CA ILE A 77 2.35 -0.68 4.51
C ILE A 77 2.66 -2.19 4.52
N ILE A 78 2.20 -2.90 5.53
CA ILE A 78 2.41 -4.36 5.63
C ILE A 78 1.80 -5.07 4.42
N TRP A 79 0.59 -4.70 4.04
CA TRP A 79 -0.09 -5.29 2.88
C TRP A 79 0.71 -5.08 1.59
N ILE A 80 1.18 -3.84 1.36
CA ILE A 80 2.00 -3.53 0.18
C ILE A 80 3.30 -4.34 0.21
N CYS A 81 3.99 -4.38 1.35
CA CYS A 81 5.25 -5.10 1.49
C CYS A 81 5.09 -6.59 1.21
N LYS A 82 4.06 -7.22 1.76
CA LYS A 82 3.79 -8.65 1.52
C LYS A 82 3.61 -8.95 0.03
N LYS A 83 2.93 -8.06 -0.68
CA LYS A 83 2.71 -8.21 -2.11
C LYS A 83 3.99 -8.00 -2.91
N ARG A 84 4.78 -6.98 -2.55
CA ARG A 84 5.95 -6.56 -3.34
C ARG A 84 7.21 -7.35 -3.05
N VAL A 85 7.37 -7.90 -1.86
CA VAL A 85 8.56 -8.70 -1.50
C VAL A 85 8.74 -9.87 -2.47
N LYS A 86 7.68 -10.53 -2.87
CA LYS A 86 7.73 -11.63 -3.83
C LYS A 86 8.24 -11.19 -5.21
N GLU A 87 7.82 -9.99 -5.65
CA GLU A 87 8.20 -9.44 -6.96
C GLU A 87 9.62 -8.89 -6.96
N SER A 88 10.14 -8.48 -5.80
CA SER A 88 11.44 -7.81 -5.66
C SER A 88 12.61 -8.74 -5.40
N SER A 89 12.40 -10.05 -5.40
CA SER A 89 13.43 -11.04 -5.03
C SER A 89 14.73 -10.92 -5.85
N ALA A 90 14.62 -10.48 -7.10
CA ALA A 90 15.78 -10.30 -7.98
C ALA A 90 16.50 -8.95 -7.79
N ASN A 91 15.91 -8.00 -7.07
CA ASN A 91 16.49 -6.68 -6.81
C ASN A 91 16.79 -6.54 -5.31
N LYS A 92 18.04 -6.76 -4.93
CA LYS A 92 18.44 -6.78 -3.52
C LYS A 92 18.20 -5.47 -2.78
N THR A 93 18.36 -4.34 -3.45
CA THR A 93 18.18 -3.00 -2.84
C THR A 93 16.71 -2.78 -2.49
N ILE A 94 15.81 -3.05 -3.43
CA ILE A 94 14.37 -2.92 -3.22
C ILE A 94 13.88 -3.93 -2.17
N TYR A 95 14.38 -5.17 -2.26
CA TYR A 95 14.03 -6.22 -1.29
C TYR A 95 14.38 -5.79 0.14
N LYS A 96 15.60 -5.32 0.36
CA LYS A 96 16.03 -4.84 1.69
C LYS A 96 15.18 -3.68 2.18
N TYR A 97 14.85 -2.75 1.30
CA TYR A 97 14.01 -1.60 1.62
C TYR A 97 12.61 -2.07 2.08
N LEU A 98 11.99 -2.97 1.34
CA LEU A 98 10.67 -3.49 1.65
C LEU A 98 10.65 -4.29 2.96
N VAL A 99 11.66 -5.12 3.18
CA VAL A 99 11.79 -5.89 4.43
C VAL A 99 11.95 -4.96 5.62
N GLY A 100 12.76 -3.91 5.49
CA GLY A 100 12.93 -2.89 6.53
C GLY A 100 11.64 -2.14 6.84
N LYS A 101 10.90 -1.74 5.80
CA LYS A 101 9.60 -1.09 5.95
C LYS A 101 8.60 -1.99 6.65
N TRP A 102 8.56 -3.26 6.26
CA TRP A 102 7.68 -4.25 6.86
C TRP A 102 8.00 -4.44 8.34
N TYR A 103 9.28 -4.63 8.66
CA TYR A 103 9.73 -4.79 10.04
C TYR A 103 9.31 -3.59 10.90
N ASN A 104 9.57 -2.38 10.43
CA ASN A 104 9.25 -1.16 11.16
C ASN A 104 7.74 -0.99 11.36
N ALA A 105 6.95 -1.30 10.34
CA ALA A 105 5.49 -1.21 10.42
C ALA A 105 4.92 -2.22 11.41
N GLU A 106 5.42 -3.47 11.40
CA GLU A 106 5.02 -4.49 12.38
C GLU A 106 5.35 -4.07 13.80
N LYS A 107 6.56 -3.54 14.01
CA LYS A 107 7.01 -3.07 15.32
C LYS A 107 6.12 -1.94 15.83
N THR A 108 5.81 -0.96 14.99
CA THR A 108 4.92 0.15 15.34
C THR A 108 3.53 -0.34 15.68
N ARG A 109 3.00 -1.28 14.89
CA ARG A 109 1.68 -1.88 15.11
C ARG A 109 1.61 -2.62 16.45
N ILE A 110 2.64 -3.39 16.78
CA ILE A 110 2.73 -4.13 18.05
C ILE A 110 2.76 -3.15 19.22
N HIS A 111 3.59 -2.11 19.14
CA HIS A 111 3.69 -1.08 20.19
C HIS A 111 2.36 -0.37 20.41
N ALA A 112 1.65 -0.02 19.34
CA ALA A 112 0.34 0.63 19.42
C ALA A 112 -0.68 -0.26 20.14
N LYS A 113 -0.70 -1.56 19.83
CA LYS A 113 -1.59 -2.53 20.48
C LYS A 113 -1.26 -2.69 21.96
N GLN A 114 0.01 -2.74 22.33
CA GLN A 114 0.45 -2.84 23.72
C GLN A 114 0.06 -1.59 24.51
N LYS A 115 0.24 -0.42 23.93
CA LYS A 115 -0.13 0.85 24.55
C LYS A 115 -1.64 0.93 24.80
N GLU A 116 -2.43 0.52 23.82
CA GLU A 116 -3.89 0.46 23.93
C GLU A 116 -4.33 -0.48 25.06
N LYS A 117 -3.73 -1.66 25.11
CA LYS A 117 -4.00 -2.67 26.14
C LYS A 117 -3.68 -2.14 27.54
N ARG A 118 -2.53 -1.46 27.70
CA ARG A 118 -2.13 -0.85 28.98
C ARG A 118 -3.13 0.23 29.41
N ARG A 119 -3.55 1.07 28.46
CA ARG A 119 -4.53 2.13 28.74
C ARG A 119 -5.86 1.56 29.21
N LYS A 120 -6.36 0.52 28.54
CA LYS A 120 -7.60 -0.16 28.91
C LYS A 120 -7.51 -0.80 30.30
N SER A 121 -6.37 -1.42 30.62
CA SER A 121 -6.14 -2.01 31.94
C SER A 121 -6.10 -0.95 33.05
N LEU A 122 -5.47 0.18 32.79
CA LEU A 122 -5.39 1.29 33.73
C LEU A 122 -6.77 1.92 33.95
N ASP A 123 -7.52 2.17 32.89
CA ASP A 123 -8.88 2.73 32.96
C ASP A 123 -9.79 1.81 33.79
N LEU A 124 -9.68 0.51 33.59
CA LEU A 124 -10.45 -0.48 34.34
C LEU A 124 -10.08 -0.46 35.85
N ALA A 125 -8.78 -0.38 36.15
CA ALA A 125 -8.31 -0.30 37.53
C ALA A 125 -8.78 0.97 38.23
N ILE A 126 -8.75 2.11 37.55
CA ILE A 126 -9.26 3.39 38.05
C ILE A 126 -10.78 3.32 38.33
N LYS A 127 -11.52 2.72 37.39
CA LYS A 127 -12.95 2.56 37.50
C LYS A 127 -13.35 1.68 38.71
N GLN A 128 -12.59 0.61 38.96
CA GLN A 128 -12.82 -0.25 40.13
C GLN A 128 -12.51 0.44 41.44
N LYS A 129 -11.49 1.31 41.50
CA LYS A 129 -11.15 2.07 42.70
C LYS A 129 -12.13 3.21 42.98
N GLY A 130 -12.85 3.69 41.97
CA GLY A 130 -13.82 4.76 42.10
C GLY A 130 -15.18 4.35 42.66
N GLU A 131 -15.38 3.05 42.81
CA GLU A 131 -16.57 2.49 43.43
C GLU A 131 -16.29 2.24 44.91
#